data_65c02a67de2ccc075ee1954657094ad0
#
_entry.id   65c02a67de2ccc075ee1954657094ad0
#
_cell.length_a   1.000
_cell.length_b   1.000
_cell.length_c   1.000
_cell.angle_alpha   90.00
_cell.angle_beta   90.00
_cell.angle_gamma   90.00
#
_symmetry.space_group_name_H-M   'P 1'
#
loop_
_entity.id
_entity.type
_entity.pdbx_description
1 polymer ?
#
loop_
_entity_poly.entity_id
_entity_poly.type
_entity_poly.pdbx_seq_one_letter_code
_entity_poly.pdbx_strand_id
1 'polypeptide(L)'
;MRLTVMTVLTMLIVVSTPALAQSPVMTVEKILPTLDKEEALELAISTVTTDKREAACAKKIAYKESRYNIDSYNKSSGARGVWQLLWGKPDWSILKQTSEAHKYVLHRYGTWCKAWLFHQERNWY
;
A
#
# COMPACT_ATOMS: atom_id res chain seq x y z
N MET A 1 45.67 -66.32 -17.94
CA MET A 1 44.52 -65.50 -18.33
C MET A 1 44.40 -64.34 -17.38
N ARG A 2 44.86 -63.15 -17.78
CA ARG A 2 44.84 -61.92 -16.93
C ARG A 2 43.63 -61.10 -17.30
N LEU A 3 42.65 -60.96 -16.36
CA LEU A 3 41.52 -60.11 -16.51
C LEU A 3 41.95 -58.69 -16.16
N THR A 4 41.96 -57.79 -17.15
CA THR A 4 42.19 -56.35 -16.94
C THR A 4 40.87 -55.71 -16.60
N VAL A 5 40.72 -55.28 -15.35
CA VAL A 5 39.55 -54.49 -14.90
C VAL A 5 39.78 -53.06 -15.34
N MET A 6 38.97 -52.60 -16.30
CA MET A 6 38.95 -51.24 -16.79
C MET A 6 38.03 -50.39 -15.88
N THR A 7 38.60 -49.63 -15.01
CA THR A 7 37.88 -48.65 -14.16
C THR A 7 37.48 -47.47 -15.01
N VAL A 8 36.17 -47.34 -15.28
CA VAL A 8 35.62 -46.17 -15.93
C VAL A 8 35.43 -45.08 -14.85
N LEU A 9 36.26 -44.06 -14.92
CA LEU A 9 36.14 -42.89 -14.07
C LEU A 9 35.06 -41.95 -14.65
N THR A 10 33.86 -42.01 -14.11
CA THR A 10 32.78 -41.09 -14.45
C THR A 10 33.07 -39.72 -13.81
N MET A 11 33.47 -38.78 -14.63
CA MET A 11 33.68 -37.38 -14.22
C MET A 11 32.32 -36.69 -14.09
N LEU A 12 31.85 -36.44 -12.86
CA LEU A 12 30.66 -35.66 -12.59
C LEU A 12 30.99 -34.17 -12.90
N ILE A 13 30.45 -33.65 -14.00
CA ILE A 13 30.50 -32.22 -14.30
C ILE A 13 29.41 -31.56 -13.46
N VAL A 14 29.79 -30.91 -12.38
CA VAL A 14 28.91 -30.00 -11.62
C VAL A 14 28.75 -28.71 -12.41
N VAL A 15 27.64 -28.58 -13.14
CA VAL A 15 27.27 -27.33 -13.79
C VAL A 15 26.71 -26.41 -12.69
N SER A 16 27.54 -25.52 -12.18
CA SER A 16 27.09 -24.43 -11.32
C SER A 16 26.33 -23.41 -12.19
N THR A 17 25.01 -23.43 -12.09
CA THR A 17 24.18 -22.35 -12.66
C THR A 17 24.48 -21.06 -11.90
N PRO A 18 24.83 -19.95 -12.58
CA PRO A 18 24.96 -18.66 -11.89
C PRO A 18 23.60 -18.32 -11.28
N ALA A 19 23.59 -18.06 -9.96
CA ALA A 19 22.42 -17.50 -9.30
C ALA A 19 22.08 -16.18 -10.00
N LEU A 20 20.88 -16.11 -10.64
CA LEU A 20 20.34 -14.85 -11.16
C LEU A 20 20.32 -13.86 -9.99
N ALA A 21 21.11 -12.77 -10.09
CA ALA A 21 21.09 -11.71 -9.12
C ALA A 21 19.66 -11.14 -9.08
N GLN A 22 18.91 -11.45 -8.02
CA GLN A 22 17.60 -10.87 -7.80
C GLN A 22 17.80 -9.38 -7.53
N SER A 23 17.19 -8.51 -8.35
CA SER A 23 17.12 -7.08 -8.07
C SER A 23 16.52 -6.89 -6.67
N PRO A 24 17.07 -6.01 -5.81
CA PRO A 24 16.55 -5.82 -4.48
C PRO A 24 15.09 -5.39 -4.57
N VAL A 25 14.19 -6.18 -3.97
CA VAL A 25 12.76 -5.83 -3.86
C VAL A 25 12.67 -4.62 -2.93
N MET A 26 12.27 -3.46 -3.47
CA MET A 26 12.03 -2.28 -2.66
C MET A 26 10.70 -2.43 -1.92
N THR A 27 10.72 -2.25 -0.59
CA THR A 27 9.50 -2.24 0.22
C THR A 27 8.75 -0.92 0.04
N VAL A 28 7.42 -0.96 0.27
CA VAL A 28 6.56 0.23 0.19
C VAL A 28 7.08 1.34 1.11
N GLU A 29 7.51 1.01 2.32
CA GLU A 29 8.05 1.97 3.31
C GLU A 29 9.31 2.67 2.81
N LYS A 30 10.11 2.01 1.99
CA LYS A 30 11.35 2.58 1.45
C LYS A 30 11.10 3.58 0.33
N ILE A 31 10.08 3.38 -0.48
CA ILE A 31 9.78 4.26 -1.61
C ILE A 31 8.85 5.42 -1.25
N LEU A 32 7.99 5.29 -0.22
CA LEU A 32 7.05 6.33 0.20
C LEU A 32 7.68 7.73 0.35
N PRO A 33 8.85 7.90 0.99
CA PRO A 33 9.45 9.23 1.15
C PRO A 33 9.92 9.89 -0.15
N THR A 34 10.00 9.14 -1.25
CA THR A 34 10.44 9.65 -2.56
C THR A 34 9.27 10.07 -3.46
N LEU A 35 8.04 9.77 -3.05
CA LEU A 35 6.83 10.06 -3.80
C LEU A 35 6.25 11.43 -3.42
N ASP A 36 5.56 12.05 -4.36
CA ASP A 36 4.72 13.19 -4.00
C ASP A 36 3.49 12.73 -3.19
N LYS A 37 2.75 13.70 -2.65
CA LYS A 37 1.62 13.40 -1.75
C LYS A 37 0.49 12.62 -2.42
N GLU A 38 0.25 12.82 -3.71
CA GLU A 38 -0.78 12.12 -4.47
C GLU A 38 -0.34 10.70 -4.79
N GLU A 39 0.89 10.53 -5.26
CA GLU A 39 1.49 9.22 -5.51
C GLU A 39 1.58 8.37 -4.23
N ALA A 40 1.99 8.97 -3.12
CA ALA A 40 2.03 8.30 -1.83
C ALA A 40 0.65 7.84 -1.37
N LEU A 41 -0.39 8.66 -1.59
CA LEU A 41 -1.77 8.29 -1.30
C LEU A 41 -2.27 7.15 -2.20
N GLU A 42 -1.99 7.22 -3.51
CA GLU A 42 -2.38 6.16 -4.45
C GLU A 42 -1.75 4.82 -4.08
N LEU A 43 -0.48 4.84 -3.70
CA LEU A 43 0.21 3.66 -3.20
C LEU A 43 -0.45 3.14 -1.91
N ALA A 44 -0.77 4.01 -0.96
CA ALA A 44 -1.47 3.62 0.26
C ALA A 44 -2.86 3.03 -0.02
N ILE A 45 -3.64 3.63 -0.92
CA ILE A 45 -4.94 3.10 -1.34
C ILE A 45 -4.80 1.71 -1.96
N SER A 46 -3.76 1.48 -2.75
CA SER A 46 -3.50 0.18 -3.39
C SER A 46 -3.26 -0.95 -2.39
N THR A 47 -2.87 -0.63 -1.15
CA THR A 47 -2.70 -1.63 -0.08
C THR A 47 -4.02 -2.13 0.52
N VAL A 48 -5.12 -1.39 0.32
CA VAL A 48 -6.43 -1.71 0.90
C VAL A 48 -7.48 -2.09 -0.14
N THR A 49 -7.30 -1.72 -1.40
CA THR A 49 -8.19 -2.15 -2.50
C THR A 49 -7.44 -2.23 -3.82
N THR A 50 -7.78 -3.24 -4.61
CA THR A 50 -7.32 -3.41 -6.00
C THR A 50 -8.38 -2.99 -7.02
N ASP A 51 -9.59 -2.70 -6.57
CA ASP A 51 -10.68 -2.21 -7.41
C ASP A 51 -10.44 -0.75 -7.77
N LYS A 52 -10.27 -0.47 -9.06
CA LYS A 52 -9.97 0.88 -9.58
C LYS A 52 -11.09 1.88 -9.29
N ARG A 53 -12.34 1.44 -9.30
CA ARG A 53 -13.50 2.31 -9.02
C ARG A 53 -13.54 2.69 -7.54
N GLU A 54 -13.33 1.73 -6.65
CA GLU A 54 -13.23 1.96 -5.21
C GLU A 54 -12.05 2.88 -4.89
N ALA A 55 -10.89 2.65 -5.49
CA ALA A 55 -9.71 3.50 -5.34
C ALA A 55 -9.99 4.95 -5.79
N ALA A 56 -10.70 5.15 -6.90
CA ALA A 56 -11.10 6.48 -7.37
C ALA A 56 -12.05 7.18 -6.40
N CYS A 57 -13.01 6.46 -5.82
CA CYS A 57 -13.91 7.01 -4.80
C CYS A 57 -13.15 7.40 -3.52
N ALA A 58 -12.25 6.55 -3.05
CA ALA A 58 -11.37 6.84 -1.92
C ALA A 58 -10.55 8.12 -2.14
N LYS A 59 -9.91 8.22 -3.30
CA LYS A 59 -9.11 9.39 -3.68
C LYS A 59 -9.92 10.70 -3.66
N LYS A 60 -11.16 10.67 -4.13
CA LYS A 60 -12.06 11.83 -4.09
C LYS A 60 -12.38 12.27 -2.66
N ILE A 61 -12.62 11.33 -1.75
CA ILE A 61 -12.82 11.63 -0.33
C ILE A 61 -11.57 12.29 0.25
N ALA A 62 -10.39 11.69 0.07
CA ALA A 62 -9.12 12.23 0.56
C ALA A 62 -8.85 13.65 0.06
N TYR A 63 -9.19 13.94 -1.19
CA TYR A 63 -9.07 15.28 -1.73
C TYR A 63 -9.97 16.29 -1.02
N LYS A 64 -11.23 15.95 -0.80
CA LYS A 64 -12.21 16.79 -0.10
C LYS A 64 -11.83 17.02 1.35
N GLU A 65 -11.30 16.00 2.03
CA GLU A 65 -10.95 16.07 3.44
C GLU A 65 -9.67 16.89 3.71
N SER A 66 -8.62 16.71 2.91
CA SER A 66 -7.31 17.27 3.24
C SER A 66 -6.51 17.78 2.05
N ARG A 67 -7.00 17.64 0.82
CA ARG A 67 -6.22 17.81 -0.42
C ARG A 67 -4.93 16.99 -0.41
N TYR A 68 -5.05 15.74 0.05
CA TYR A 68 -3.97 14.76 0.19
C TYR A 68 -2.89 15.12 1.23
N ASN A 69 -3.19 16.04 2.16
CA ASN A 69 -2.20 16.44 3.16
C ASN A 69 -2.20 15.48 4.35
N ILE A 70 -1.10 14.73 4.49
CA ILE A 70 -0.90 13.78 5.58
C ILE A 70 -0.89 14.43 6.97
N ASP A 71 -0.47 15.70 7.06
CA ASP A 71 -0.35 16.44 8.32
C ASP A 71 -1.53 17.38 8.60
N SER A 72 -2.59 17.28 7.82
CA SER A 72 -3.78 18.11 7.99
C SER A 72 -4.37 17.95 9.39
N TYR A 73 -4.68 19.07 10.03
CA TYR A 73 -5.28 19.10 11.36
C TYR A 73 -6.41 20.12 11.44
N ASN A 74 -7.59 19.66 11.79
CA ASN A 74 -8.74 20.51 12.05
C ASN A 74 -8.81 20.84 13.53
N LYS A 75 -8.48 22.09 13.90
CA LYS A 75 -8.46 22.54 15.29
C LYS A 75 -9.83 22.49 15.97
N SER A 76 -10.92 22.64 15.23
CA SER A 76 -12.28 22.63 15.77
C SER A 76 -12.76 21.24 16.14
N SER A 77 -12.49 20.23 15.30
CA SER A 77 -12.96 18.84 15.50
C SER A 77 -11.91 17.93 16.10
N GLY A 78 -10.61 18.27 15.98
CA GLY A 78 -9.50 17.39 16.30
C GLY A 78 -9.18 16.38 15.22
N ALA A 79 -9.90 16.39 14.08
CA ALA A 79 -9.66 15.48 12.97
C ALA A 79 -8.27 15.65 12.38
N ARG A 80 -7.62 14.54 12.01
CA ARG A 80 -6.23 14.51 11.56
C ARG A 80 -6.03 13.68 10.31
N GLY A 81 -5.04 14.10 9.53
CA GLY A 81 -4.46 13.36 8.43
C GLY A 81 -5.22 13.49 7.13
N VAL A 82 -4.81 12.67 6.17
CA VAL A 82 -5.38 12.65 4.82
C VAL A 82 -6.90 12.40 4.84
N TRP A 83 -7.36 11.56 5.77
CA TRP A 83 -8.74 11.12 5.87
C TRP A 83 -9.56 11.87 6.93
N GLN A 84 -8.96 12.85 7.61
CA GLN A 84 -9.60 13.62 8.69
C GLN A 84 -10.30 12.74 9.73
N LEU A 85 -9.58 11.72 10.22
CA LEU A 85 -10.09 10.82 11.24
C LEU A 85 -10.07 11.49 12.63
N LEU A 86 -11.18 11.42 13.36
CA LEU A 86 -11.30 11.99 14.70
C LEU A 86 -10.36 11.31 15.72
N TRP A 87 -10.00 10.05 15.48
CA TRP A 87 -9.05 9.27 16.30
C TRP A 87 -7.64 9.24 15.72
N GLY A 88 -7.38 9.97 14.62
CA GLY A 88 -6.09 10.06 13.96
C GLY A 88 -5.02 10.62 14.89
N LYS A 89 -3.79 10.11 14.76
CA LYS A 89 -2.63 10.54 15.56
C LYS A 89 -1.57 11.20 14.68
N PRO A 90 -0.82 12.17 15.22
CA PRO A 90 0.15 12.95 14.43
C PRO A 90 1.33 12.12 13.90
N ASP A 91 1.63 10.98 14.52
CA ASP A 91 2.72 10.08 14.15
C ASP A 91 2.32 8.95 13.20
N TRP A 92 1.06 8.90 12.77
CA TRP A 92 0.61 7.87 11.84
C TRP A 92 1.13 8.10 10.43
N SER A 93 1.75 7.07 9.86
CA SER A 93 2.11 7.04 8.43
C SER A 93 0.85 7.10 7.56
N ILE A 94 1.03 7.44 6.28
CA ILE A 94 -0.08 7.41 5.31
C ILE A 94 -0.69 6.01 5.16
N LEU A 95 0.13 4.96 5.30
CA LEU A 95 -0.35 3.56 5.28
C LEU A 95 -1.27 3.27 6.48
N LYS A 96 -0.87 3.71 7.67
CA LYS A 96 -1.68 3.54 8.88
C LYS A 96 -2.96 4.34 8.80
N GLN A 97 -2.91 5.59 8.39
CA GLN A 97 -4.09 6.44 8.19
C GLN A 97 -5.07 5.79 7.21
N THR A 98 -4.57 5.30 6.08
CA THR A 98 -5.40 4.67 5.03
C THR A 98 -6.02 3.35 5.50
N SER A 99 -5.26 2.52 6.21
CA SER A 99 -5.77 1.28 6.81
C SER A 99 -6.92 1.55 7.79
N GLU A 100 -6.77 2.54 8.65
CA GLU A 100 -7.81 2.91 9.63
C GLU A 100 -9.05 3.51 8.95
N ALA A 101 -8.86 4.36 7.95
CA ALA A 101 -9.97 4.90 7.16
C ALA A 101 -10.72 3.80 6.41
N HIS A 102 -10.00 2.83 5.85
CA HIS A 102 -10.60 1.69 5.16
C HIS A 102 -11.48 0.85 6.09
N LYS A 103 -11.00 0.53 7.28
CA LYS A 103 -11.80 -0.20 8.30
C LYS A 103 -13.07 0.56 8.64
N TYR A 104 -12.97 1.86 8.85
CA TYR A 104 -14.12 2.71 9.14
C TYR A 104 -15.14 2.72 8.00
N VAL A 105 -14.67 2.90 6.76
CA VAL A 105 -15.54 2.92 5.57
C VAL A 105 -16.24 1.57 5.38
N LEU A 106 -15.53 0.45 5.52
CA LEU A 106 -16.13 -0.88 5.43
C LEU A 106 -17.22 -1.09 6.49
N HIS A 107 -16.93 -0.69 7.73
CA HIS A 107 -17.87 -0.85 8.83
C HIS A 107 -19.13 0.01 8.65
N ARG A 108 -18.96 1.26 8.23
CA ARG A 108 -20.07 2.23 8.18
C ARG A 108 -20.84 2.23 6.87
N TYR A 109 -20.16 2.08 5.75
CA TYR A 109 -20.73 2.23 4.41
C TYR A 109 -20.65 0.96 3.57
N GLY A 110 -19.76 0.05 3.89
CA GLY A 110 -19.51 -1.17 3.13
C GLY A 110 -18.53 -0.99 1.97
N THR A 111 -18.55 0.17 1.29
CA THR A 111 -17.66 0.47 0.16
C THR A 111 -17.22 1.94 0.16
N TRP A 112 -16.08 2.23 -0.46
CA TRP A 112 -15.61 3.61 -0.67
C TRP A 112 -16.57 4.43 -1.52
N CYS A 113 -17.16 3.83 -2.54
CA CYS A 113 -18.09 4.55 -3.42
C CYS A 113 -19.41 4.88 -2.73
N LYS A 114 -19.90 4.05 -1.81
CA LYS A 114 -21.04 4.42 -0.94
C LYS A 114 -20.67 5.54 0.03
N ALA A 115 -19.47 5.50 0.61
CA ALA A 115 -18.97 6.59 1.45
C ALA A 115 -18.86 7.91 0.65
N TRP A 116 -18.39 7.85 -0.59
CA TRP A 116 -18.31 9.02 -1.46
C TRP A 116 -19.69 9.61 -1.77
N LEU A 117 -20.69 8.80 -2.09
CA LEU A 117 -22.07 9.25 -2.29
C LEU A 117 -22.60 9.97 -1.04
N PHE A 118 -22.39 9.40 0.14
CA PHE A 118 -22.78 10.03 1.39
C PHE A 118 -22.05 11.36 1.61
N HIS A 119 -20.75 11.43 1.33
CA HIS A 119 -19.94 12.64 1.44
C HIS A 119 -20.45 13.76 0.53
N GLN A 120 -20.87 13.44 -0.69
CA GLN A 120 -21.44 14.41 -1.64
C GLN A 120 -22.72 15.05 -1.12
N GLU A 121 -23.54 14.30 -0.37
CA GLU A 121 -24.79 14.80 0.21
C GLU A 121 -24.58 15.58 1.51
N ARG A 122 -23.60 15.19 2.32
CA ARG A 122 -23.44 15.65 3.70
C ARG A 122 -22.18 16.47 3.95
N ASN A 123 -21.21 16.50 3.04
CA ASN A 123 -19.87 17.10 3.20
C ASN A 123 -19.03 16.51 4.34
N TRP A 124 -19.31 15.26 4.73
CA TRP A 124 -18.53 14.45 5.68
C TRP A 124 -18.84 12.96 5.45
N TYR A 125 -18.04 12.09 6.06
CA TYR A 125 -18.25 10.64 5.96
C TYR A 125 -17.93 9.94 7.27
#